data_6c366e400fdbc34d71230a45590e9447
#
_entry.id   6c366e400fdbc34d71230a45590e9447
#
_cell.length_a   1.000
_cell.length_b   1.000
_cell.length_c   1.000
_cell.angle_alpha   90.00
_cell.angle_beta   90.00
_cell.angle_gamma   90.00
#
_symmetry.space_group_name_H-M   'P 1'
#
loop_
_entity.id
_entity.type
_entity.pdbx_description
1 polymer ?
#
loop_
_entity_poly.entity_id
_entity_poly.type
_entity_poly.pdbx_seq_one_letter_code
_entity_poly.pdbx_strand_id
1 'polypeptide(L)'
;MNLDYVKIPFTNNPSMTRYDGPIYNKTPNKNYLSEKVKQMEYFGNSIYGETDISKTNNLLNKLIDYFDFDQPLSIKELSLKLEEDFAVMFKGKMELGSISFPSGWDFSEKLGKDLSFIHDPVADNSNLLSSSIKLSDYMCKQTIQRWVWTVTTSCELSEHPKLTKPELSTVENLFFRLETQTSTPLDNITSLFLIKVEVIPLKEVWDKKILESINSMSEDILKYKGLVKIKKLLNTIQI
;
A
#
# COMPACT_ATOMS: atom_id res chain seq x y z
N MET A 1 -6.12 -4.00 -18.64
CA MET A 1 -6.21 -3.25 -17.35
C MET A 1 -6.39 -1.77 -17.67
N ASN A 2 -7.21 -1.03 -16.89
CA ASN A 2 -7.25 0.43 -17.04
C ASN A 2 -6.01 1.05 -16.38
N LEU A 3 -5.28 1.91 -17.10
CA LEU A 3 -4.06 2.59 -16.65
C LEU A 3 -4.26 4.10 -16.46
N ASP A 4 -5.48 4.56 -16.19
CA ASP A 4 -5.77 6.00 -16.02
C ASP A 4 -5.03 6.64 -14.84
N TYR A 5 -4.58 5.84 -13.87
CA TYR A 5 -3.76 6.26 -12.75
C TYR A 5 -2.26 6.41 -13.10
N VAL A 6 -1.80 5.88 -14.24
CA VAL A 6 -0.46 6.14 -14.76
C VAL A 6 -0.45 7.51 -15.42
N LYS A 7 0.14 8.51 -14.77
CA LYS A 7 0.16 9.90 -15.25
C LYS A 7 1.45 10.22 -16.02
N ILE A 8 1.31 11.11 -17.02
CA ILE A 8 2.41 11.68 -17.78
C ILE A 8 2.20 13.21 -17.81
N PRO A 9 3.15 13.99 -17.28
CA PRO A 9 4.31 13.55 -16.50
C PRO A 9 3.91 12.83 -15.21
N PHE A 10 4.80 11.99 -14.69
CA PHE A 10 4.60 11.36 -13.39
C PHE A 10 4.50 12.41 -12.30
N THR A 11 3.54 12.23 -11.40
CA THR A 11 3.40 13.05 -10.20
C THR A 11 3.28 12.17 -8.97
N ASN A 12 3.97 12.54 -7.90
CA ASN A 12 3.89 11.85 -6.61
C ASN A 12 2.84 12.48 -5.67
N ASN A 13 1.86 13.17 -6.24
CA ASN A 13 0.76 13.75 -5.48
C ASN A 13 -0.14 12.64 -4.91
N PRO A 14 -0.80 12.88 -3.77
CA PRO A 14 -1.76 11.93 -3.19
C PRO A 14 -2.85 11.49 -4.16
N SER A 15 -3.28 12.36 -5.08
CA SER A 15 -4.26 12.10 -6.17
C SER A 15 -5.46 11.27 -5.72
N MET A 16 -5.95 11.53 -4.51
CA MET A 16 -7.09 10.80 -3.95
C MET A 16 -8.39 11.26 -4.59
N THR A 17 -9.21 10.31 -4.99
CA THR A 17 -10.54 10.54 -5.54
C THR A 17 -11.60 10.01 -4.58
N ARG A 18 -12.78 10.67 -4.54
CA ARG A 18 -13.94 10.11 -3.82
C ARG A 18 -14.28 8.75 -4.41
N TYR A 19 -14.63 7.81 -3.54
CA TYR A 19 -14.94 6.45 -3.94
C TYR A 19 -16.20 5.96 -3.21
N ASP A 20 -17.14 5.42 -3.98
CA ASP A 20 -18.44 4.96 -3.48
C ASP A 20 -18.63 3.43 -3.72
N GLY A 21 -17.58 2.74 -4.17
CA GLY A 21 -17.61 1.30 -4.42
C GLY A 21 -17.27 0.44 -3.20
N PRO A 22 -17.22 -0.89 -3.37
CA PRO A 22 -16.78 -1.81 -2.32
C PRO A 22 -15.34 -1.55 -1.92
N ILE A 23 -15.09 -1.38 -0.63
CA ILE A 23 -13.75 -1.04 -0.12
C ILE A 23 -12.87 -2.26 0.18
N TYR A 24 -13.45 -3.43 0.28
CA TYR A 24 -12.76 -4.69 0.47
C TYR A 24 -13.46 -5.84 -0.25
N ASN A 25 -12.75 -6.93 -0.47
CA ASN A 25 -13.30 -8.13 -1.09
C ASN A 25 -13.98 -9.01 -0.02
N LYS A 26 -15.31 -9.14 -0.09
CA LYS A 26 -16.09 -9.99 0.82
C LYS A 26 -15.79 -11.49 0.67
N THR A 27 -15.18 -11.88 -0.46
CA THR A 27 -14.77 -13.26 -0.72
C THR A 27 -13.27 -13.29 -1.00
N PRO A 28 -12.44 -13.27 0.04
CA PRO A 28 -10.99 -13.14 -0.12
C PRO A 28 -10.40 -14.28 -0.93
N ASN A 29 -9.43 -13.97 -1.78
CA ASN A 29 -8.70 -14.95 -2.56
C ASN A 29 -7.81 -15.80 -1.64
N LYS A 30 -7.96 -17.13 -1.72
CA LYS A 30 -7.21 -18.08 -0.90
C LYS A 30 -5.70 -17.96 -1.05
N ASN A 31 -5.19 -17.56 -2.23
CA ASN A 31 -3.76 -17.36 -2.44
C ASN A 31 -3.23 -16.18 -1.61
N TYR A 32 -3.98 -15.08 -1.51
CA TYR A 32 -3.62 -13.96 -0.63
C TYR A 32 -3.60 -14.40 0.83
N LEU A 33 -4.62 -15.13 1.29
CA LEU A 33 -4.69 -15.59 2.68
C LEU A 33 -3.55 -16.56 3.02
N SER A 34 -3.23 -17.50 2.13
CA SER A 34 -2.10 -18.41 2.34
C SER A 34 -0.75 -17.68 2.37
N GLU A 35 -0.60 -16.66 1.54
CA GLU A 35 0.61 -15.85 1.55
C GLU A 35 0.71 -14.99 2.82
N LYS A 36 -0.40 -14.42 3.31
CA LYS A 36 -0.42 -13.72 4.61
C LYS A 36 0.02 -14.62 5.77
N VAL A 37 -0.42 -15.88 5.79
CA VAL A 37 0.03 -16.85 6.81
C VAL A 37 1.54 -16.98 6.79
N LYS A 38 2.15 -17.20 5.62
CA LYS A 38 3.61 -17.32 5.48
C LYS A 38 4.34 -16.04 5.96
N GLN A 39 3.84 -14.86 5.55
CA GLN A 39 4.43 -13.60 5.96
C GLN A 39 4.35 -13.41 7.49
N MET A 40 3.23 -13.77 8.12
CA MET A 40 3.05 -13.70 9.57
C MET A 40 3.96 -14.69 10.33
N GLU A 41 4.16 -15.89 9.79
CA GLU A 41 5.09 -16.88 10.36
C GLU A 41 6.53 -16.40 10.28
N TYR A 42 6.91 -15.75 9.18
CA TYR A 42 8.29 -15.31 8.95
C TYR A 42 8.63 -13.99 9.66
N PHE A 43 7.74 -13.01 9.64
CA PHE A 43 8.01 -11.64 10.12
C PHE A 43 7.40 -11.33 11.49
N GLY A 44 6.38 -12.06 11.91
CA GLY A 44 5.73 -11.84 13.20
C GLY A 44 5.27 -10.39 13.40
N ASN A 45 5.67 -9.80 14.52
CA ASN A 45 5.26 -8.43 14.91
C ASN A 45 5.85 -7.30 14.01
N SER A 46 6.70 -7.61 13.04
CA SER A 46 7.16 -6.62 12.07
C SER A 46 6.05 -6.22 11.08
N ILE A 47 5.00 -7.02 10.94
CA ILE A 47 3.95 -6.78 9.94
C ILE A 47 2.54 -6.61 10.53
N TYR A 48 2.33 -6.82 11.82
CA TYR A 48 1.06 -6.51 12.48
C TYR A 48 1.27 -6.13 13.95
N GLY A 49 0.35 -5.35 14.50
CA GLY A 49 0.38 -4.96 15.89
C GLY A 49 -0.52 -3.76 16.19
N GLU A 50 -0.45 -3.33 17.45
CA GLU A 50 -1.19 -2.17 17.97
C GLU A 50 -0.39 -1.44 19.04
N THR A 51 -0.71 -0.15 19.25
CA THR A 51 -0.23 0.64 20.40
C THR A 51 -1.18 0.48 21.61
N ASP A 52 -0.75 0.98 22.76
CA ASP A 52 -1.63 0.99 23.96
C ASP A 52 -2.86 1.88 23.76
N ILE A 53 -2.76 2.93 22.94
CA ILE A 53 -3.91 3.79 22.58
C ILE A 53 -4.97 3.00 21.82
N SER A 54 -4.57 2.08 20.94
CA SER A 54 -5.50 1.20 20.24
C SER A 54 -6.35 0.39 21.21
N LYS A 55 -5.73 -0.24 22.20
CA LYS A 55 -6.41 -1.02 23.24
C LYS A 55 -7.35 -0.16 24.08
N THR A 56 -6.88 1.01 24.51
CA THR A 56 -7.67 1.95 25.33
C THR A 56 -8.91 2.44 24.58
N ASN A 57 -8.82 2.64 23.26
CA ASN A 57 -9.91 3.16 22.43
C ASN A 57 -10.73 2.07 21.72
N ASN A 58 -10.47 0.80 22.01
CA ASN A 58 -11.17 -0.34 21.42
C ASN A 58 -11.21 -0.29 19.87
N LEU A 59 -10.11 0.12 19.24
CA LEU A 59 -10.06 0.30 17.77
C LEU A 59 -10.27 -1.02 17.03
N LEU A 60 -9.79 -2.12 17.58
CA LEU A 60 -10.00 -3.44 16.99
C LEU A 60 -11.48 -3.83 16.98
N ASN A 61 -12.23 -3.56 18.08
CA ASN A 61 -13.66 -3.83 18.12
C ASN A 61 -14.42 -2.99 17.09
N LYS A 62 -14.05 -1.72 16.89
CA LYS A 62 -14.62 -0.89 15.82
C LYS A 62 -14.43 -1.49 14.44
N LEU A 63 -13.28 -2.14 14.16
CA LEU A 63 -13.05 -2.84 12.92
C LEU A 63 -13.89 -4.08 12.75
N ILE A 64 -14.01 -4.89 13.82
CA ILE A 64 -14.81 -6.11 13.85
C ILE A 64 -16.27 -5.74 13.56
N ASP A 65 -16.80 -4.72 14.21
CA ASP A 65 -18.15 -4.20 13.98
C ASP A 65 -18.31 -3.64 12.56
N TYR A 66 -17.30 -2.89 12.06
CA TYR A 66 -17.33 -2.33 10.71
C TYR A 66 -17.39 -3.38 9.60
N PHE A 67 -16.68 -4.49 9.79
CA PHE A 67 -16.67 -5.62 8.85
C PHE A 67 -17.82 -6.63 9.08
N ASP A 68 -18.66 -6.39 10.10
CA ASP A 68 -19.80 -7.25 10.44
C ASP A 68 -19.37 -8.70 10.79
N PHE A 69 -18.33 -8.83 11.63
CA PHE A 69 -17.90 -10.14 12.12
C PHE A 69 -18.53 -10.43 13.50
N ASP A 70 -19.18 -11.59 13.61
CA ASP A 70 -19.99 -11.99 14.77
C ASP A 70 -19.20 -12.37 16.04
N GLN A 71 -17.86 -12.41 15.97
CA GLN A 71 -17.03 -12.88 17.09
C GLN A 71 -15.82 -11.99 17.30
N PRO A 72 -15.31 -11.90 18.53
CA PRO A 72 -14.04 -11.24 18.79
C PRO A 72 -12.91 -11.88 18.00
N LEU A 73 -12.07 -11.05 17.39
CA LEU A 73 -10.91 -11.46 16.60
C LEU A 73 -9.65 -10.74 17.11
N SER A 74 -8.53 -11.42 17.10
CA SER A 74 -7.23 -10.76 17.20
C SER A 74 -6.89 -10.04 15.88
N ILE A 75 -5.90 -9.15 15.89
CA ILE A 75 -5.42 -8.47 14.67
C ILE A 75 -4.99 -9.50 13.61
N LYS A 76 -4.32 -10.57 14.04
CA LYS A 76 -3.90 -11.66 13.16
C LYS A 76 -5.08 -12.37 12.53
N GLU A 77 -6.09 -12.73 13.32
CA GLU A 77 -7.29 -13.41 12.81
C GLU A 77 -8.10 -12.51 11.88
N LEU A 78 -8.25 -11.22 12.22
CA LEU A 78 -8.90 -10.25 11.35
C LEU A 78 -8.16 -10.12 10.00
N SER A 79 -6.83 -10.04 10.03
CA SER A 79 -6.04 -9.99 8.80
C SER A 79 -6.25 -11.20 7.88
N LEU A 80 -6.47 -12.37 8.47
CA LEU A 80 -6.75 -13.61 7.72
C LEU A 80 -8.22 -13.73 7.27
N LYS A 81 -9.06 -12.76 7.55
CA LYS A 81 -10.41 -12.61 6.99
C LYS A 81 -10.46 -11.63 5.81
N LEU A 82 -9.40 -10.86 5.59
CA LEU A 82 -9.33 -9.82 4.56
C LEU A 82 -8.25 -10.14 3.53
N GLU A 83 -8.54 -9.90 2.27
CA GLU A 83 -7.54 -9.94 1.19
C GLU A 83 -6.60 -8.73 1.30
N GLU A 84 -7.16 -7.57 1.63
CA GLU A 84 -6.45 -6.32 1.80
C GLU A 84 -5.62 -6.33 3.09
N ASP A 85 -4.48 -5.65 3.06
CA ASP A 85 -3.80 -5.19 4.26
C ASP A 85 -4.53 -3.99 4.84
N PHE A 86 -4.41 -3.74 6.15
CA PHE A 86 -5.12 -2.65 6.78
C PHE A 86 -4.30 -1.92 7.84
N ALA A 87 -4.60 -0.63 8.01
CA ALA A 87 -4.12 0.19 9.11
C ALA A 87 -5.24 1.10 9.62
N VAL A 88 -5.28 1.33 10.92
CA VAL A 88 -6.21 2.26 11.56
C VAL A 88 -5.46 3.51 11.98
N MET A 89 -5.92 4.64 11.47
CA MET A 89 -5.45 5.96 11.87
C MET A 89 -6.40 6.53 12.93
N PHE A 90 -5.89 6.81 14.11
CA PHE A 90 -6.65 7.47 15.19
C PHE A 90 -5.98 8.80 15.51
N LYS A 91 -6.74 9.89 15.42
CA LYS A 91 -6.23 11.27 15.59
C LYS A 91 -4.95 11.52 14.76
N GLY A 92 -4.93 11.03 13.53
CA GLY A 92 -3.82 11.21 12.59
C GLY A 92 -2.62 10.29 12.78
N LYS A 93 -2.62 9.35 13.74
CA LYS A 93 -1.55 8.38 13.98
C LYS A 93 -1.98 6.96 13.66
N MET A 94 -1.06 6.15 13.14
CA MET A 94 -1.28 4.72 12.90
C MET A 94 -1.21 3.97 14.24
N GLU A 95 -2.35 3.53 14.75
CA GLU A 95 -2.43 2.93 16.09
C GLU A 95 -2.61 1.42 16.08
N LEU A 96 -3.03 0.86 14.95
CA LEU A 96 -3.29 -0.57 14.79
C LEU A 96 -3.20 -0.94 13.32
N GLY A 97 -2.75 -2.16 13.00
CA GLY A 97 -2.82 -2.64 11.63
C GLY A 97 -2.14 -3.99 11.39
N SER A 98 -2.28 -4.46 10.16
CA SER A 98 -1.58 -5.62 9.61
C SER A 98 -1.22 -5.34 8.16
N ILE A 99 0.07 -5.26 7.86
CA ILE A 99 0.62 -5.02 6.53
C ILE A 99 1.51 -6.20 6.16
N SER A 100 0.93 -7.20 5.55
CA SER A 100 1.62 -8.42 5.12
C SER A 100 2.41 -8.22 3.83
N PHE A 101 2.01 -7.26 3.01
CA PHE A 101 2.57 -7.02 1.67
C PHE A 101 3.15 -5.61 1.51
N PRO A 102 4.09 -5.20 2.37
CA PRO A 102 4.66 -3.86 2.28
C PRO A 102 5.49 -3.68 1.01
N SER A 103 5.62 -2.43 0.55
CA SER A 103 6.48 -2.03 -0.57
C SER A 103 7.75 -1.34 -0.05
N GLY A 104 8.68 -2.12 0.49
CA GLY A 104 9.99 -1.64 0.91
C GLY A 104 10.03 -0.96 2.29
N TRP A 105 9.06 -1.20 3.17
CA TRP A 105 9.02 -0.63 4.52
C TRP A 105 8.56 -1.64 5.57
N ASP A 106 8.89 -1.39 6.84
CA ASP A 106 8.52 -2.22 7.99
C ASP A 106 7.38 -1.55 8.76
N PHE A 107 6.26 -2.26 8.96
CA PHE A 107 5.09 -1.74 9.66
C PHE A 107 5.41 -1.35 11.10
N SER A 108 6.24 -2.14 11.81
CA SER A 108 6.56 -1.87 13.21
C SER A 108 7.26 -0.53 13.43
N GLU A 109 8.02 -0.04 12.44
CA GLU A 109 8.68 1.28 12.49
C GLU A 109 7.69 2.44 12.33
N LYS A 110 6.52 2.19 11.75
CA LYS A 110 5.49 3.19 11.46
C LYS A 110 4.37 3.22 12.48
N LEU A 111 4.26 2.19 13.31
CA LEU A 111 3.25 2.10 14.35
C LEU A 111 3.39 3.25 15.36
N GLY A 112 2.29 3.93 15.71
CA GLY A 112 2.25 5.11 16.57
C GLY A 112 2.68 6.42 15.89
N LYS A 113 3.02 6.39 14.58
CA LYS A 113 3.48 7.56 13.82
C LYS A 113 2.36 8.20 13.01
N ASP A 114 2.53 9.48 12.71
CA ASP A 114 1.61 10.24 11.85
C ASP A 114 1.96 10.10 10.36
N LEU A 115 1.09 10.60 9.49
CA LEU A 115 1.28 10.53 8.04
C LEU A 115 2.56 11.21 7.57
N SER A 116 3.02 12.28 8.22
CA SER A 116 4.24 12.97 7.81
C SER A 116 5.46 12.09 8.06
N PHE A 117 5.55 11.46 9.22
CA PHE A 117 6.63 10.52 9.54
C PHE A 117 6.59 9.27 8.64
N ILE A 118 5.38 8.72 8.41
CA ILE A 118 5.21 7.53 7.58
C ILE A 118 5.74 7.77 6.16
N HIS A 119 5.52 8.98 5.62
CA HIS A 119 5.88 9.31 4.24
C HIS A 119 7.17 10.13 4.10
N ASP A 120 7.87 10.43 5.19
CA ASP A 120 9.15 11.16 5.15
C ASP A 120 10.17 10.54 4.17
N PRO A 121 10.33 9.20 4.08
CA PRO A 121 11.26 8.58 3.14
C PRO A 121 10.84 8.66 1.66
N VAL A 122 9.62 9.09 1.35
CA VAL A 122 9.11 9.12 -0.03
C VAL A 122 9.71 10.31 -0.78
N ALA A 123 10.31 10.07 -1.94
CA ALA A 123 10.88 11.14 -2.75
C ALA A 123 9.81 12.12 -3.26
N ASP A 124 10.17 13.39 -3.43
CA ASP A 124 9.32 14.48 -3.92
C ASP A 124 7.97 14.60 -3.18
N ASN A 125 8.00 14.44 -1.86
CA ASN A 125 6.82 14.34 -0.99
C ASN A 125 6.39 15.66 -0.33
N SER A 126 6.97 16.78 -0.67
CA SER A 126 6.73 18.08 0.00
C SER A 126 5.25 18.46 0.11
N ASN A 127 4.47 18.21 -0.94
CA ASN A 127 3.03 18.45 -0.95
C ASN A 127 2.29 17.53 0.03
N LEU A 128 2.70 16.28 0.14
CA LEU A 128 2.09 15.32 1.06
C LEU A 128 2.43 15.67 2.51
N LEU A 129 3.70 16.00 2.80
CA LEU A 129 4.13 16.39 4.15
C LEU A 129 3.40 17.66 4.62
N SER A 130 3.34 18.68 3.78
CA SER A 130 2.65 19.94 4.10
C SER A 130 1.13 19.80 4.26
N SER A 131 0.54 18.76 3.64
CA SER A 131 -0.90 18.47 3.66
C SER A 131 -1.28 17.36 4.64
N SER A 132 -0.34 16.74 5.34
CA SER A 132 -0.55 15.51 6.12
C SER A 132 -1.69 15.61 7.15
N ILE A 133 -1.79 16.72 7.89
CA ILE A 133 -2.85 16.97 8.86
C ILE A 133 -4.21 17.08 8.15
N LYS A 134 -4.29 17.92 7.09
CA LYS A 134 -5.52 18.08 6.31
C LYS A 134 -5.98 16.77 5.67
N LEU A 135 -5.02 15.96 5.22
CA LEU A 135 -5.28 14.65 4.65
C LEU A 135 -5.84 13.68 5.70
N SER A 136 -5.24 13.63 6.90
CA SER A 136 -5.76 12.84 8.01
C SER A 136 -7.19 13.22 8.38
N ASP A 137 -7.48 14.51 8.46
CA ASP A 137 -8.84 15.02 8.71
C ASP A 137 -9.81 14.66 7.58
N TYR A 138 -9.34 14.67 6.34
CA TYR A 138 -10.15 14.33 5.18
C TYR A 138 -10.49 12.83 5.14
N MET A 139 -9.55 11.97 5.52
CA MET A 139 -9.75 10.52 5.62
C MET A 139 -10.82 10.14 6.66
N CYS A 140 -11.07 10.99 7.66
CA CYS A 140 -12.14 10.82 8.65
C CYS A 140 -13.51 11.37 8.20
N LYS A 141 -13.64 11.90 6.97
CA LYS A 141 -14.87 12.55 6.48
C LYS A 141 -15.54 11.82 5.34
N GLN A 142 -14.76 11.14 4.51
CA GLN A 142 -15.29 10.45 3.33
C GLN A 142 -14.36 9.36 2.83
N THR A 143 -14.96 8.38 2.16
CA THR A 143 -14.19 7.30 1.53
C THR A 143 -13.50 7.84 0.28
N ILE A 144 -12.19 7.59 0.20
CA ILE A 144 -11.32 8.02 -0.88
C ILE A 144 -10.43 6.88 -1.33
N GLN A 145 -10.05 6.90 -2.60
CA GLN A 145 -9.20 5.87 -3.19
C GLN A 145 -8.11 6.50 -4.06
N ARG A 146 -6.95 5.85 -4.10
CA ARG A 146 -5.85 6.16 -5.00
C ARG A 146 -5.10 4.91 -5.42
N TRP A 147 -4.24 5.06 -6.41
CA TRP A 147 -3.37 3.98 -6.88
C TRP A 147 -1.92 4.40 -6.80
N VAL A 148 -1.10 3.48 -6.32
CA VAL A 148 0.37 3.59 -6.35
C VAL A 148 0.90 2.42 -7.15
N TRP A 149 1.84 2.69 -8.05
CA TRP A 149 2.40 1.66 -8.90
C TRP A 149 3.91 1.78 -9.05
N THR A 150 4.54 0.66 -9.38
CA THR A 150 5.94 0.59 -9.77
C THR A 150 6.17 -0.61 -10.72
N VAL A 151 7.36 -0.70 -11.29
CA VAL A 151 7.84 -1.89 -11.97
C VAL A 151 8.92 -2.54 -11.10
N THR A 152 8.86 -3.83 -10.91
CA THR A 152 9.74 -4.58 -10.01
C THR A 152 10.24 -5.86 -10.67
N THR A 153 11.31 -6.43 -10.13
CA THR A 153 11.83 -7.75 -10.50
C THR A 153 11.21 -8.88 -9.68
N SER A 154 10.43 -8.55 -8.64
CA SER A 154 9.80 -9.53 -7.76
C SER A 154 8.38 -9.86 -8.23
N CYS A 155 8.04 -11.15 -8.30
CA CYS A 155 6.67 -11.62 -8.50
C CYS A 155 5.91 -11.79 -7.17
N GLU A 156 6.57 -11.57 -6.04
CA GLU A 156 5.99 -11.74 -4.72
C GLU A 156 5.09 -10.57 -4.32
N LEU A 157 4.05 -10.86 -3.54
CA LEU A 157 3.17 -9.82 -2.98
C LEU A 157 3.90 -8.96 -1.94
N SER A 158 4.81 -9.53 -1.17
CA SER A 158 5.58 -8.81 -0.15
C SER A 158 6.93 -8.34 -0.70
N GLU A 159 7.24 -7.07 -0.49
CA GLU A 159 8.58 -6.51 -0.67
C GLU A 159 9.11 -5.98 0.68
N HIS A 160 8.91 -6.76 1.75
CA HIS A 160 9.45 -6.41 3.07
C HIS A 160 10.96 -6.17 3.00
N PRO A 161 11.54 -5.17 3.71
CA PRO A 161 12.96 -4.80 3.60
C PRO A 161 13.95 -5.93 3.85
N LYS A 162 13.55 -6.96 4.59
CA LYS A 162 14.38 -8.16 4.86
C LYS A 162 14.35 -9.20 3.73
N LEU A 163 13.51 -9.01 2.72
CA LEU A 163 13.46 -9.88 1.54
C LEU A 163 14.43 -9.38 0.47
N THR A 164 15.10 -10.31 -0.18
CA THR A 164 15.96 -10.00 -1.32
C THR A 164 15.18 -10.10 -2.60
N LYS A 165 15.14 -9.01 -3.37
CA LYS A 165 14.53 -9.03 -4.71
C LYS A 165 15.44 -9.77 -5.70
N PRO A 166 14.86 -10.48 -6.69
CA PRO A 166 15.63 -11.04 -7.79
C PRO A 166 16.43 -9.95 -8.54
N GLU A 167 17.60 -10.32 -9.01
CA GLU A 167 18.39 -9.41 -9.85
C GLU A 167 17.70 -9.12 -11.18
N LEU A 168 17.89 -7.89 -11.67
CA LEU A 168 17.40 -7.51 -12.98
C LEU A 168 18.16 -8.28 -14.07
N SER A 169 17.43 -9.06 -14.86
CA SER A 169 17.99 -9.85 -15.95
C SER A 169 17.43 -9.43 -17.31
N THR A 170 16.16 -9.70 -17.55
CA THR A 170 15.48 -9.43 -18.82
C THR A 170 14.11 -8.75 -18.56
N VAL A 171 13.50 -8.26 -19.61
CA VAL A 171 12.18 -7.60 -19.53
C VAL A 171 11.06 -8.58 -19.20
N GLU A 172 11.20 -9.83 -19.63
CA GLU A 172 10.24 -10.90 -19.37
C GLU A 172 10.10 -11.21 -17.87
N ASN A 173 11.14 -10.87 -17.09
CA ASN A 173 11.19 -11.05 -15.65
C ASN A 173 10.79 -9.78 -14.86
N LEU A 174 10.12 -8.83 -15.52
CA LEU A 174 9.57 -7.66 -14.89
C LEU A 174 8.08 -7.84 -14.58
N PHE A 175 7.68 -7.26 -13.46
CA PHE A 175 6.31 -7.25 -12.99
C PHE A 175 5.83 -5.82 -12.74
N PHE A 176 4.57 -5.59 -13.00
CA PHE A 176 3.87 -4.37 -12.62
C PHE A 176 3.24 -4.60 -11.25
N ARG A 177 3.68 -3.84 -10.27
CA ARG A 177 3.15 -3.87 -8.91
C ARG A 177 2.22 -2.70 -8.73
N LEU A 178 0.98 -2.98 -8.37
CA LEU A 178 -0.07 -2.02 -8.13
C LEU A 178 -0.56 -2.12 -6.69
N GLU A 179 -0.69 -1.00 -6.02
CA GLU A 179 -1.41 -0.86 -4.76
C GLU A 179 -2.67 -0.05 -5.00
N THR A 180 -3.82 -0.64 -4.77
CA THR A 180 -5.08 0.08 -4.60
C THR A 180 -5.22 0.44 -3.14
N GLN A 181 -5.15 1.73 -2.83
CA GLN A 181 -5.20 2.28 -1.48
C GLN A 181 -6.55 2.97 -1.26
N THR A 182 -7.34 2.47 -0.31
CA THR A 182 -8.66 3.01 0.02
C THR A 182 -8.69 3.42 1.48
N SER A 183 -9.12 4.65 1.76
CA SER A 183 -9.37 5.09 3.13
C SER A 183 -10.85 5.38 3.33
N THR A 184 -11.39 4.96 4.48
CA THR A 184 -12.79 5.19 4.84
C THR A 184 -12.90 5.63 6.30
N PRO A 185 -13.81 6.57 6.65
CA PRO A 185 -14.05 6.95 8.03
C PRO A 185 -14.68 5.80 8.83
N LEU A 186 -14.19 5.57 10.04
CA LEU A 186 -14.89 4.77 11.06
C LEU A 186 -15.68 5.68 12.00
N ASP A 187 -15.14 6.88 12.25
CA ASP A 187 -15.80 8.00 12.95
C ASP A 187 -15.08 9.32 12.59
N ASN A 188 -15.41 10.41 13.29
CA ASN A 188 -14.88 11.76 13.01
C ASN A 188 -13.40 11.97 13.34
N ILE A 189 -12.74 11.01 14.00
CA ILE A 189 -11.31 11.06 14.39
C ILE A 189 -10.56 9.76 14.06
N THR A 190 -11.26 8.79 13.47
CA THR A 190 -10.72 7.46 13.17
C THR A 190 -10.98 7.12 11.71
N SER A 191 -9.97 6.69 10.98
CA SER A 191 -10.11 6.16 9.62
C SER A 191 -9.45 4.80 9.49
N LEU A 192 -10.06 3.97 8.66
CA LEU A 192 -9.51 2.71 8.18
C LEU A 192 -8.81 2.93 6.85
N PHE A 193 -7.61 2.45 6.71
CA PHE A 193 -6.83 2.45 5.48
C PHE A 193 -6.60 1.01 5.01
N LEU A 194 -7.02 0.72 3.80
CA LEU A 194 -6.91 -0.60 3.18
C LEU A 194 -5.97 -0.54 1.99
N ILE A 195 -5.13 -1.57 1.84
CA ILE A 195 -4.18 -1.70 0.74
C ILE A 195 -4.37 -3.06 0.09
N LYS A 196 -4.78 -3.08 -1.17
CA LYS A 196 -4.74 -4.27 -2.01
C LYS A 196 -3.52 -4.19 -2.91
N VAL A 197 -2.67 -5.22 -2.83
CA VAL A 197 -1.48 -5.35 -3.66
C VAL A 197 -1.76 -6.35 -4.79
N GLU A 198 -1.44 -5.97 -6.02
CA GLU A 198 -1.47 -6.84 -7.19
C GLU A 198 -0.10 -6.83 -7.86
N VAL A 199 0.38 -8.01 -8.25
CA VAL A 199 1.65 -8.16 -8.97
C VAL A 199 1.38 -8.96 -10.24
N ILE A 200 1.59 -8.32 -11.39
CA ILE A 200 1.19 -8.82 -12.70
C ILE A 200 2.41 -8.82 -13.62
N PRO A 201 2.68 -9.87 -14.39
CA PRO A 201 3.74 -9.86 -15.39
C PRO A 201 3.65 -8.60 -16.25
N LEU A 202 4.73 -7.82 -16.37
CA LEU A 202 4.71 -6.53 -17.07
C LEU A 202 4.18 -6.65 -18.49
N LYS A 203 4.50 -7.74 -19.19
CA LYS A 203 4.04 -8.04 -20.57
C LYS A 203 2.51 -8.10 -20.72
N GLU A 204 1.78 -8.43 -19.64
CA GLU A 204 0.32 -8.57 -19.68
C GLU A 204 -0.40 -7.22 -19.54
N VAL A 205 0.30 -6.21 -19.02
CA VAL A 205 -0.23 -4.87 -18.80
C VAL A 205 0.57 -3.80 -19.56
N TRP A 206 1.50 -4.23 -20.42
CA TRP A 206 2.38 -3.31 -21.11
C TRP A 206 1.62 -2.28 -21.93
N ASP A 207 1.98 -1.04 -21.70
CA ASP A 207 1.52 0.12 -22.45
C ASP A 207 2.68 1.12 -22.49
N LYS A 208 2.89 1.77 -23.64
CA LYS A 208 3.90 2.82 -23.83
C LYS A 208 3.83 3.91 -22.78
N LYS A 209 2.61 4.19 -22.29
CA LYS A 209 2.35 5.15 -21.19
C LYS A 209 3.14 4.84 -19.93
N ILE A 210 3.39 3.55 -19.62
CA ILE A 210 4.21 3.14 -18.46
C ILE A 210 5.65 3.64 -18.64
N LEU A 211 6.25 3.41 -19.82
CA LEU A 211 7.61 3.86 -20.14
C LEU A 211 7.71 5.39 -20.17
N GLU A 212 6.75 6.06 -20.78
CA GLU A 212 6.71 7.52 -20.84
C GLU A 212 6.59 8.14 -19.44
N SER A 213 5.77 7.55 -18.57
CA SER A 213 5.66 7.95 -17.17
C SER A 213 6.98 7.75 -16.41
N ILE A 214 7.62 6.57 -16.53
CA ILE A 214 8.93 6.29 -15.92
C ILE A 214 9.99 7.27 -16.45
N ASN A 215 9.99 7.59 -17.73
CA ASN A 215 10.94 8.51 -18.33
C ASN A 215 10.81 9.94 -17.81
N SER A 216 9.60 10.31 -17.38
CA SER A 216 9.30 11.65 -16.80
C SER A 216 9.60 11.77 -15.31
N MET A 217 9.96 10.67 -14.62
CA MET A 217 10.29 10.70 -13.18
C MET A 217 11.63 11.39 -12.90
N SER A 218 11.71 12.12 -11.79
CA SER A 218 12.97 12.66 -11.27
C SER A 218 13.95 11.52 -10.90
N GLU A 219 15.25 11.85 -10.81
CA GLU A 219 16.24 10.87 -10.37
C GLU A 219 15.96 10.33 -8.96
N ASP A 220 15.46 11.18 -8.08
CA ASP A 220 15.17 10.78 -6.70
C ASP A 220 13.96 9.84 -6.62
N ILE A 221 12.91 10.06 -7.42
CA ILE A 221 11.80 9.11 -7.57
C ILE A 221 12.28 7.79 -8.17
N LEU A 222 13.12 7.82 -9.20
CA LEU A 222 13.67 6.61 -9.80
C LEU A 222 14.51 5.80 -8.82
N LYS A 223 15.32 6.46 -7.99
CA LYS A 223 16.09 5.81 -6.92
C LYS A 223 15.17 5.23 -5.86
N TYR A 224 14.22 6.03 -5.36
CA TYR A 224 13.25 5.62 -4.34
C TYR A 224 12.44 4.39 -4.78
N LYS A 225 11.96 4.36 -6.03
CA LYS A 225 11.20 3.23 -6.59
C LYS A 225 12.07 2.08 -7.10
N GLY A 226 13.40 2.17 -7.04
CA GLY A 226 14.32 1.16 -7.58
C GLY A 226 14.31 1.05 -9.11
N LEU A 227 13.86 2.09 -9.82
CA LEU A 227 13.63 2.07 -11.26
C LEU A 227 14.84 2.45 -12.13
N VAL A 228 15.96 2.88 -11.56
CA VAL A 228 17.11 3.40 -12.32
C VAL A 228 17.63 2.41 -13.38
N LYS A 229 17.82 1.16 -12.99
CA LYS A 229 18.29 0.10 -13.91
C LYS A 229 17.16 -0.38 -14.84
N ILE A 230 15.94 -0.48 -14.31
CA ILE A 230 14.75 -0.89 -15.08
C ILE A 230 14.46 0.12 -16.20
N LYS A 231 14.50 1.43 -15.92
CA LYS A 231 14.37 2.48 -16.93
C LYS A 231 15.36 2.31 -18.08
N LYS A 232 16.63 2.04 -17.76
CA LYS A 232 17.66 1.80 -18.79
C LYS A 232 17.30 0.59 -19.67
N LEU A 233 16.91 -0.52 -19.04
CA LEU A 233 16.52 -1.74 -19.76
C LEU A 233 15.29 -1.48 -20.63
N LEU A 234 14.23 -0.86 -20.10
CA LEU A 234 12.99 -0.59 -20.86
C LEU A 234 13.23 0.31 -22.09
N ASN A 235 14.17 1.26 -22.01
CA ASN A 235 14.52 2.12 -23.15
C ASN A 235 15.37 1.40 -24.22
N THR A 236 15.90 0.20 -23.98
CA THR A 236 16.59 -0.60 -24.99
C THR A 236 15.63 -1.43 -25.85
N ILE A 237 14.36 -1.54 -25.42
CA ILE A 237 13.35 -2.26 -26.18
C ILE A 237 12.88 -1.35 -27.30
N GLN A 238 13.23 -1.68 -28.53
CA GLN A 238 12.57 -1.12 -29.70
C GLN A 238 11.21 -1.81 -29.85
N ILE A 239 10.16 -1.11 -29.40
CA ILE A 239 8.75 -1.52 -29.60
C ILE A 239 8.19 -0.78 -30.79
#